data_16073911f6d5391013c5a69f982a88b0
#
_entry.id   16073911f6d5391013c5a69f982a88b0
#
_cell.length_a   1.000
_cell.length_b   1.000
_cell.length_c   1.000
_cell.angle_alpha   90.00
_cell.angle_beta   90.00
_cell.angle_gamma   90.00
#
_symmetry.space_group_name_H-M   'P 1'
#
loop_
_entity.id
_entity.type
_entity.pdbx_description
1 polymer ?
#
loop_
_entity_poly.entity_id
_entity_poly.type
_entity_poly.pdbx_seq_one_letter_code
_entity_poly.pdbx_strand_id
1 'polypeptide(L)'
;QMALQKLQFKPGIVRDTTDYTNEGGWFDCDKVRFRMGLPETIGGWAKFTNSTMLGTCRSLHVWSTLTGTNYVGAGTSKKFYIVDGSEPNDITPIRLTTTGTATFAAVDGSSTLTVTDPSNDVYLGDFVTFSGAVSLGGVITALVLNQEYEVTHVVDGNTYEISASVTANASDSGDGGASIVAVYQINIGLDTVVLGSGWGAGVWGRGTWSSAADVTVPGATLRLWSQDNFGEDLVFNVRGGAIYYWDASVGTSSRGVNITSLTNNSAPNIANQVLVSERDRHVIAFGCNPEFGSDGNPTTVQDPLVIRFSSQESATDWQTRPDNTAG
;
A
#
# COMPACT_ATOMS: atom_id res chain seq x y z
N GLN A 1 21.61 -29.33 58.12
CA GLN A 1 22.22 -28.96 56.81
C GLN A 1 21.13 -29.08 55.76
N MET A 2 20.74 -27.98 55.10
CA MET A 2 19.87 -28.03 53.90
C MET A 2 20.71 -28.55 52.73
N ALA A 3 20.25 -29.64 52.11
CA ALA A 3 20.87 -30.15 50.91
C ALA A 3 20.66 -29.15 49.74
N LEU A 4 21.74 -28.73 49.11
CA LEU A 4 21.69 -27.95 47.88
C LEU A 4 21.20 -28.87 46.76
N GLN A 5 20.00 -28.55 46.20
CA GLN A 5 19.47 -29.24 45.03
C GLN A 5 19.73 -28.38 43.78
N LYS A 6 20.39 -28.98 42.78
CA LYS A 6 20.59 -28.33 41.48
C LYS A 6 19.28 -28.33 40.71
N LEU A 7 18.72 -27.17 40.45
CA LEU A 7 17.61 -27.00 39.52
C LEU A 7 18.17 -26.88 38.09
N GLN A 8 17.74 -27.78 37.21
CA GLN A 8 18.13 -27.76 35.81
C GLN A 8 16.88 -27.71 34.96
N PHE A 9 16.72 -26.60 34.25
CA PHE A 9 15.62 -26.37 33.32
C PHE A 9 16.03 -26.73 31.90
N LYS A 10 15.08 -27.26 31.12
CA LYS A 10 15.25 -27.48 29.68
C LYS A 10 15.00 -26.17 28.93
N PRO A 11 15.80 -25.84 27.91
CA PRO A 11 15.53 -24.66 27.07
C PRO A 11 14.36 -24.90 26.12
N GLY A 12 13.65 -23.83 25.79
CA GLY A 12 12.56 -23.86 24.82
C GLY A 12 11.19 -24.11 25.43
N ILE A 13 10.17 -23.98 24.59
CA ILE A 13 8.76 -24.22 24.94
C ILE A 13 8.34 -25.52 24.26
N VAL A 14 7.82 -26.46 25.04
CA VAL A 14 7.37 -27.77 24.55
C VAL A 14 5.91 -27.96 24.95
N ARG A 15 5.01 -27.97 23.95
CA ARG A 15 3.55 -28.10 24.11
C ARG A 15 3.00 -29.44 23.62
N ASP A 16 3.80 -30.25 22.97
CA ASP A 16 3.41 -31.47 22.30
C ASP A 16 3.53 -32.72 23.20
N THR A 17 3.97 -32.50 24.43
CA THR A 17 4.14 -33.59 25.44
C THR A 17 3.27 -33.37 26.67
N THR A 18 3.03 -34.41 27.45
CA THR A 18 2.33 -34.32 28.73
C THR A 18 3.18 -33.58 29.77
N ASP A 19 2.55 -32.95 30.75
CA ASP A 19 3.22 -32.27 31.86
C ASP A 19 4.24 -33.13 32.57
N TYR A 20 3.94 -34.45 32.70
CA TYR A 20 4.81 -35.42 33.31
C TYR A 20 6.08 -35.68 32.49
N THR A 21 5.98 -35.73 31.18
CA THR A 21 7.13 -35.97 30.29
C THR A 21 7.99 -34.73 30.12
N ASN A 22 7.40 -33.54 30.31
CA ASN A 22 8.07 -32.24 30.21
C ASN A 22 8.61 -31.74 31.56
N GLU A 23 8.83 -32.59 32.52
CA GLU A 23 9.38 -32.18 33.80
C GLU A 23 10.69 -31.42 33.64
N GLY A 24 10.75 -30.22 34.25
CA GLY A 24 11.84 -29.24 34.08
C GLY A 24 11.82 -28.46 32.78
N GLY A 25 10.80 -28.61 31.94
CA GLY A 25 10.57 -27.82 30.73
C GLY A 25 9.59 -26.67 30.95
N TRP A 26 9.42 -25.89 29.91
CA TRP A 26 8.49 -24.75 29.86
C TRP A 26 7.33 -25.07 28.93
N PHE A 27 6.12 -24.96 29.43
CA PHE A 27 4.89 -25.17 28.63
C PHE A 27 4.47 -23.91 27.87
N ASP A 28 4.61 -22.77 28.52
CA ASP A 28 4.30 -21.47 27.96
C ASP A 28 5.19 -20.39 28.57
N CYS A 29 5.43 -19.31 27.82
CA CYS A 29 6.09 -18.12 28.34
C CYS A 29 5.70 -16.89 27.51
N ASP A 30 5.66 -15.74 28.14
CA ASP A 30 5.45 -14.44 27.52
C ASP A 30 6.67 -13.55 27.77
N LYS A 31 7.10 -12.82 26.73
CA LYS A 31 8.24 -11.88 26.78
C LYS A 31 9.55 -12.47 27.27
N VAL A 32 9.79 -13.74 26.95
CA VAL A 32 11.00 -14.49 27.32
C VAL A 32 11.69 -15.00 26.06
N ARG A 33 13.01 -14.90 26.02
CA ARG A 33 13.87 -15.61 25.06
C ARG A 33 14.78 -16.56 25.79
N PHE A 34 15.23 -17.60 25.11
CA PHE A 34 16.21 -18.53 25.63
C PHE A 34 17.59 -18.18 25.06
N ARG A 35 18.54 -17.85 25.94
CA ARG A 35 19.92 -17.57 25.57
C ARG A 35 20.84 -18.55 26.31
N MET A 36 21.67 -19.26 25.58
CA MET A 36 22.56 -20.30 26.14
C MET A 36 21.82 -21.32 27.03
N GLY A 37 20.57 -21.65 26.67
CA GLY A 37 19.74 -22.60 27.43
C GLY A 37 19.01 -22.01 28.64
N LEU A 38 19.22 -20.75 28.97
CA LEU A 38 18.56 -20.07 30.10
C LEU A 38 17.47 -19.09 29.60
N PRO A 39 16.33 -19.02 30.30
CA PRO A 39 15.30 -18.04 30.03
C PRO A 39 15.80 -16.64 30.44
N GLU A 40 15.62 -15.69 29.55
CA GLU A 40 15.95 -14.29 29.74
C GLU A 40 14.76 -13.44 29.30
N THR A 41 14.39 -12.43 30.07
CA THR A 41 13.33 -11.52 29.67
C THR A 41 13.75 -10.73 28.43
N ILE A 42 12.84 -10.65 27.44
CA ILE A 42 13.00 -9.74 26.32
C ILE A 42 12.80 -8.34 26.89
N GLY A 43 13.71 -7.42 26.58
CA GLY A 43 13.57 -6.00 26.94
C GLY A 43 12.26 -5.42 26.38
N GLY A 44 11.79 -4.32 26.96
CA GLY A 44 10.58 -3.65 26.49
C GLY A 44 10.70 -3.19 25.03
N TRP A 45 9.56 -3.07 24.37
CA TRP A 45 9.46 -2.47 23.03
C TRP A 45 9.38 -0.94 23.16
N ALA A 46 10.22 -0.25 22.44
CA ALA A 46 10.09 1.20 22.24
C ALA A 46 9.49 1.45 20.85
N LYS A 47 8.64 2.46 20.74
CA LYS A 47 8.15 2.89 19.43
C LYS A 47 9.34 3.41 18.61
N PHE A 48 9.44 2.97 17.36
CA PHE A 48 10.44 3.46 16.42
C PHE A 48 10.07 4.85 15.88
N THR A 49 8.76 5.09 15.69
CA THR A 49 8.22 6.37 15.23
C THR A 49 7.24 6.93 16.26
N ASN A 50 7.12 8.26 16.33
CA ASN A 50 6.12 8.92 17.20
C ASN A 50 4.73 8.91 16.58
N SER A 51 4.66 8.98 15.27
CA SER A 51 3.41 9.01 14.49
C SER A 51 2.95 7.61 14.07
N THR A 52 1.66 7.47 13.84
CA THR A 52 1.02 6.22 13.41
C THR A 52 0.84 6.23 11.90
N MET A 53 1.18 5.14 11.24
CA MET A 53 0.88 4.90 9.83
C MET A 53 -0.58 4.46 9.67
N LEU A 54 -1.25 4.93 8.63
CA LEU A 54 -2.61 4.49 8.31
C LEU A 54 -2.58 3.10 7.68
N GLY A 55 -3.50 2.25 8.11
CA GLY A 55 -3.67 0.90 7.60
C GLY A 55 -2.84 -0.14 8.32
N THR A 56 -3.03 -1.39 7.92
CA THR A 56 -2.29 -2.55 8.44
C THR A 56 -1.01 -2.72 7.65
N CYS A 57 0.14 -2.77 8.32
CA CYS A 57 1.43 -3.00 7.67
C CYS A 57 1.46 -4.41 7.03
N ARG A 58 1.85 -4.47 5.75
CA ARG A 58 1.89 -5.69 4.94
C ARG A 58 3.25 -5.98 4.35
N SER A 59 4.11 -4.99 4.26
CA SER A 59 5.49 -5.17 3.85
C SER A 59 6.41 -4.19 4.58
N LEU A 60 7.60 -4.66 4.91
CA LEU A 60 8.68 -3.85 5.47
C LEU A 60 9.96 -4.19 4.74
N HIS A 61 10.72 -3.16 4.38
CA HIS A 61 12.04 -3.30 3.80
C HIS A 61 12.97 -2.25 4.41
N VAL A 62 14.20 -2.63 4.75
CA VAL A 62 15.17 -1.74 5.40
C VAL A 62 16.44 -1.70 4.57
N TRP A 63 16.91 -0.52 4.27
CA TRP A 63 18.21 -0.33 3.60
C TRP A 63 18.93 0.91 4.14
N SER A 64 20.20 1.03 3.80
CA SER A 64 21.04 2.16 4.21
C SER A 64 21.65 2.82 2.99
N THR A 65 21.72 4.14 3.02
CA THR A 65 22.45 4.91 2.02
C THR A 65 23.97 4.86 2.27
N LEU A 66 24.75 5.27 1.30
CA LEU A 66 26.20 5.42 1.43
C LEU A 66 26.59 6.45 2.49
N THR A 67 25.72 7.40 2.77
CA THR A 67 25.92 8.43 3.83
C THR A 67 25.55 7.91 5.22
N GLY A 68 25.04 6.68 5.34
CA GLY A 68 24.66 6.05 6.61
C GLY A 68 23.24 6.38 7.09
N THR A 69 22.42 7.00 6.27
CA THR A 69 20.99 7.17 6.56
C THR A 69 20.27 5.84 6.37
N ASN A 70 19.50 5.43 7.38
CA ASN A 70 18.69 4.23 7.31
C ASN A 70 17.27 4.57 6.91
N TYR A 71 16.77 3.93 5.88
CA TYR A 71 15.39 4.01 5.44
C TYR A 71 14.62 2.73 5.76
N VAL A 72 13.35 2.90 6.08
CA VAL A 72 12.40 1.80 6.22
C VAL A 72 11.23 2.06 5.29
N GLY A 73 11.10 1.26 4.24
CA GLY A 73 9.91 1.23 3.40
C GLY A 73 8.80 0.41 4.07
N ALA A 74 7.64 1.01 4.27
CA ALA A 74 6.50 0.38 4.92
C ALA A 74 5.25 0.47 4.03
N GLY A 75 4.89 -0.64 3.40
CA GLY A 75 3.65 -0.78 2.65
C GLY A 75 2.51 -1.21 3.56
N THR A 76 1.45 -0.41 3.65
CA THR A 76 0.25 -0.71 4.42
C THR A 76 -0.91 -1.10 3.50
N SER A 77 -2.04 -1.52 4.08
CA SER A 77 -3.27 -1.74 3.31
C SER A 77 -3.81 -0.48 2.64
N LYS A 78 -3.39 0.71 3.11
CA LYS A 78 -3.92 2.00 2.62
C LYS A 78 -2.88 2.85 1.89
N LYS A 79 -1.63 2.87 2.36
CA LYS A 79 -0.59 3.79 1.90
C LYS A 79 0.78 3.14 1.86
N PHE A 80 1.72 3.84 1.26
CA PHE A 80 3.12 3.47 1.29
C PHE A 80 3.95 4.59 1.93
N TYR A 81 4.77 4.22 2.92
CA TYR A 81 5.56 5.16 3.71
C TYR A 81 7.05 4.88 3.60
N ILE A 82 7.84 5.93 3.72
CA ILE A 82 9.27 5.87 4.06
C ILE A 82 9.48 6.49 5.43
N VAL A 83 10.25 5.80 6.26
CA VAL A 83 10.68 6.28 7.57
C VAL A 83 12.18 6.46 7.55
N ASP A 84 12.64 7.65 7.88
CA ASP A 84 14.05 8.05 7.90
C ASP A 84 14.63 8.19 9.32
N GLY A 85 14.01 7.51 10.28
CA GLY A 85 14.44 7.46 11.68
C GLY A 85 13.57 8.23 12.67
N SER A 86 12.57 9.00 12.23
CA SER A 86 11.66 9.72 13.15
C SER A 86 10.19 9.64 12.76
N GLU A 87 9.84 10.10 11.58
CA GLU A 87 8.45 10.22 11.14
C GLU A 87 8.20 9.41 9.86
N PRO A 88 7.02 8.79 9.73
CA PRO A 88 6.61 8.15 8.49
C PRO A 88 6.19 9.21 7.47
N ASN A 89 6.87 9.25 6.35
CA ASN A 89 6.58 10.13 5.22
C ASN A 89 5.74 9.36 4.18
N ASP A 90 4.57 9.87 3.84
CA ASP A 90 3.68 9.28 2.84
C ASP A 90 4.22 9.52 1.43
N ILE A 91 4.71 8.46 0.80
CA ILE A 91 5.20 8.47 -0.58
C ILE A 91 4.25 7.76 -1.55
N THR A 92 3.01 7.49 -1.14
CA THR A 92 2.01 6.84 -2.00
C THR A 92 1.89 7.59 -3.33
N PRO A 93 2.04 6.90 -4.47
CA PRO A 93 2.02 7.54 -5.78
C PRO A 93 0.68 8.20 -6.11
N ILE A 94 0.73 9.24 -6.93
CA ILE A 94 -0.45 9.92 -7.48
C ILE A 94 -0.76 9.29 -8.84
N ARG A 95 -2.04 8.95 -9.06
CA ARG A 95 -2.51 8.42 -10.34
C ARG A 95 -3.16 9.48 -11.24
N LEU A 96 -3.79 10.48 -10.64
CA LEU A 96 -4.53 11.51 -11.37
C LEU A 96 -4.50 12.82 -10.60
N THR A 97 -4.42 13.92 -11.30
CA THR A 97 -4.65 15.26 -10.76
C THR A 97 -5.63 15.97 -11.67
N THR A 98 -6.72 16.47 -11.12
CA THR A 98 -7.73 17.28 -11.83
C THR A 98 -7.66 18.71 -11.34
N THR A 99 -8.03 19.65 -12.18
CA THR A 99 -8.01 21.08 -11.85
C THR A 99 -9.25 21.77 -12.39
N GLY A 100 -10.02 22.39 -11.50
CA GLY A 100 -11.21 23.18 -11.85
C GLY A 100 -12.43 22.37 -12.29
N THR A 101 -12.39 21.03 -12.13
CA THR A 101 -13.50 20.13 -12.50
C THR A 101 -14.27 19.62 -11.29
N ALA A 102 -13.60 19.53 -10.15
CA ALA A 102 -14.20 19.05 -8.92
C ALA A 102 -15.16 20.11 -8.33
N THR A 103 -16.29 19.63 -7.80
CA THR A 103 -17.27 20.43 -7.06
C THR A 103 -17.71 19.70 -5.80
N PHE A 104 -18.12 20.47 -4.79
CA PHE A 104 -18.62 19.94 -3.53
C PHE A 104 -20.09 20.25 -3.32
N ALA A 105 -20.82 19.34 -2.71
CA ALA A 105 -22.18 19.57 -2.21
C ALA A 105 -22.29 19.14 -0.75
N ALA A 106 -22.98 19.93 0.06
CA ALA A 106 -23.25 19.67 1.46
C ALA A 106 -24.76 19.59 1.71
N VAL A 107 -25.15 18.76 2.69
CA VAL A 107 -26.54 18.66 3.16
C VAL A 107 -26.56 19.10 4.61
N ASP A 108 -27.53 19.99 4.95
CA ASP A 108 -27.73 20.47 6.31
C ASP A 108 -27.88 19.30 7.31
N GLY A 109 -27.17 19.38 8.41
CA GLY A 109 -27.15 18.35 9.44
C GLY A 109 -26.28 17.13 9.10
N SER A 110 -25.55 17.11 7.97
CA SER A 110 -24.68 16.01 7.57
C SER A 110 -23.19 16.40 7.62
N SER A 111 -22.32 15.46 8.00
CA SER A 111 -20.88 15.58 7.80
C SER A 111 -20.41 14.97 6.46
N THR A 112 -21.30 14.29 5.74
CA THR A 112 -21.00 13.75 4.42
C THR A 112 -21.05 14.87 3.39
N LEU A 113 -19.95 15.01 2.63
CA LEU A 113 -19.89 15.90 1.47
C LEU A 113 -19.88 15.02 0.21
N THR A 114 -20.70 15.41 -0.75
CA THR A 114 -20.68 14.81 -2.09
C THR A 114 -19.69 15.56 -2.96
N VAL A 115 -18.79 14.84 -3.59
CA VAL A 115 -17.81 15.38 -4.55
C VAL A 115 -18.18 14.88 -5.94
N THR A 116 -18.29 15.80 -6.88
CA THR A 116 -18.47 15.47 -8.31
C THR A 116 -17.22 15.93 -9.05
N ASP A 117 -16.52 14.99 -9.67
CA ASP A 117 -15.34 15.26 -10.51
C ASP A 117 -15.33 14.25 -11.66
N PRO A 118 -15.52 14.67 -12.92
CA PRO A 118 -15.67 13.76 -14.05
C PRO A 118 -14.46 12.85 -14.25
N SER A 119 -14.72 11.56 -14.49
CA SER A 119 -13.70 10.54 -14.80
C SER A 119 -12.64 10.40 -13.72
N ASN A 120 -13.04 10.48 -12.47
CA ASN A 120 -12.14 10.33 -11.33
C ASN A 120 -11.71 8.87 -11.06
N ASP A 121 -12.53 7.88 -11.46
CA ASP A 121 -12.28 6.43 -11.31
C ASP A 121 -11.85 6.04 -9.88
N VAL A 122 -12.47 6.63 -8.85
CA VAL A 122 -12.18 6.28 -7.46
C VAL A 122 -12.88 5.00 -7.03
N TYR A 123 -12.27 4.34 -6.07
CA TYR A 123 -12.83 3.20 -5.35
C TYR A 123 -13.01 3.54 -3.88
N LEU A 124 -13.88 2.78 -3.23
CA LEU A 124 -14.09 2.88 -1.79
C LEU A 124 -12.75 2.76 -1.04
N GLY A 125 -12.46 3.73 -0.17
CA GLY A 125 -11.24 3.77 0.63
C GLY A 125 -10.04 4.42 -0.05
N ASP A 126 -10.17 4.88 -1.31
CA ASP A 126 -9.13 5.67 -1.97
C ASP A 126 -8.91 7.02 -1.27
N PHE A 127 -7.75 7.59 -1.43
CA PHE A 127 -7.41 8.89 -0.87
C PHE A 127 -7.35 9.97 -1.95
N VAL A 128 -7.92 11.12 -1.62
CA VAL A 128 -7.89 12.32 -2.45
C VAL A 128 -7.51 13.53 -1.59
N THR A 129 -6.59 14.35 -2.10
CA THR A 129 -6.18 15.59 -1.45
C THR A 129 -6.71 16.77 -2.24
N PHE A 130 -7.44 17.67 -1.59
CA PHE A 130 -7.95 18.87 -2.22
C PHE A 130 -7.13 20.09 -1.83
N SER A 131 -7.04 21.02 -2.78
CA SER A 131 -6.49 22.37 -2.58
C SER A 131 -7.20 23.37 -3.49
N GLY A 132 -7.07 24.65 -3.16
CA GLY A 132 -7.71 25.72 -3.95
C GLY A 132 -9.22 25.84 -3.78
N ALA A 133 -9.85 25.02 -2.94
CA ALA A 133 -11.27 25.13 -2.63
C ALA A 133 -11.55 26.36 -1.76
N VAL A 134 -12.67 27.03 -2.03
CA VAL A 134 -13.23 28.10 -1.19
C VAL A 134 -14.38 27.57 -0.32
N SER A 135 -14.74 28.30 0.72
CA SER A 135 -15.82 27.88 1.64
C SER A 135 -17.14 27.69 0.89
N LEU A 136 -17.87 26.61 1.26
CA LEU A 136 -19.27 26.40 0.83
C LEU A 136 -20.24 27.29 1.62
N GLY A 137 -19.76 28.00 2.64
CA GLY A 137 -20.57 28.77 3.56
C GLY A 137 -20.66 28.10 4.93
N GLY A 138 -21.13 28.83 5.93
CA GLY A 138 -21.31 28.34 7.28
C GLY A 138 -20.02 27.73 7.86
N VAL A 139 -20.13 26.54 8.38
CA VAL A 139 -19.03 25.80 9.03
C VAL A 139 -18.14 25.01 8.04
N ILE A 140 -18.58 24.81 6.81
CA ILE A 140 -17.77 24.17 5.77
C ILE A 140 -16.83 25.20 5.15
N THR A 141 -15.75 25.46 5.84
CA THR A 141 -14.73 26.46 5.44
C THR A 141 -13.74 25.90 4.43
N ALA A 142 -12.95 26.77 3.81
CA ALA A 142 -11.84 26.38 2.94
C ALA A 142 -10.84 25.46 3.66
N LEU A 143 -10.60 25.63 4.97
CA LEU A 143 -9.71 24.75 5.74
C LEU A 143 -10.28 23.35 5.91
N VAL A 144 -11.61 23.24 5.99
CA VAL A 144 -12.28 21.94 6.04
C VAL A 144 -12.16 21.22 4.71
N LEU A 145 -12.24 21.94 3.59
CA LEU A 145 -12.20 21.33 2.25
C LEU A 145 -10.78 21.01 1.77
N ASN A 146 -9.82 21.90 2.05
CA ASN A 146 -8.45 21.77 1.54
C ASN A 146 -7.58 20.86 2.43
N GLN A 147 -7.89 19.56 2.43
CA GLN A 147 -7.13 18.52 3.12
C GLN A 147 -7.29 17.17 2.41
N GLU A 148 -6.64 16.15 2.94
CA GLU A 148 -6.77 14.79 2.45
C GLU A 148 -8.01 14.13 3.03
N TYR A 149 -8.73 13.40 2.18
CA TYR A 149 -9.92 12.64 2.52
C TYR A 149 -9.85 11.21 2.03
N GLU A 150 -10.41 10.28 2.82
CA GLU A 150 -10.71 8.93 2.38
C GLU A 150 -12.11 8.92 1.73
N VAL A 151 -12.25 8.26 0.59
CA VAL A 151 -13.53 8.04 -0.10
C VAL A 151 -14.36 7.06 0.71
N THR A 152 -15.49 7.51 1.26
CA THR A 152 -16.35 6.73 2.14
C THR A 152 -17.45 5.98 1.39
N HIS A 153 -17.85 6.47 0.22
CA HIS A 153 -18.84 5.85 -0.63
C HIS A 153 -18.65 6.31 -2.09
N VAL A 154 -18.85 5.41 -3.04
CA VAL A 154 -18.83 5.71 -4.48
C VAL A 154 -20.23 5.65 -5.01
N VAL A 155 -20.74 6.77 -5.51
CA VAL A 155 -22.08 6.89 -6.07
C VAL A 155 -22.10 6.41 -7.51
N ASP A 156 -21.16 6.93 -8.33
CA ASP A 156 -20.96 6.52 -9.72
C ASP A 156 -19.52 6.86 -10.17
N GLY A 157 -19.19 6.70 -11.46
CA GLY A 157 -17.85 6.96 -12.00
C GLY A 157 -17.39 8.43 -11.97
N ASN A 158 -18.26 9.37 -11.59
CA ASN A 158 -17.97 10.78 -11.49
C ASN A 158 -18.21 11.37 -10.10
N THR A 159 -18.94 10.64 -9.24
CA THR A 159 -19.46 11.17 -7.97
C THR A 159 -19.14 10.23 -6.83
N TYR A 160 -18.63 10.76 -5.74
CA TYR A 160 -18.30 10.02 -4.53
C TYR A 160 -18.52 10.87 -3.28
N GLU A 161 -18.48 10.24 -2.13
CA GLU A 161 -18.71 10.88 -0.84
C GLU A 161 -17.45 10.81 0.05
N ILE A 162 -17.25 11.88 0.80
CA ILE A 162 -16.20 12.01 1.81
C ILE A 162 -16.82 12.46 3.13
N SER A 163 -16.15 12.23 4.25
CA SER A 163 -16.61 12.66 5.58
C SER A 163 -15.82 13.86 6.07
N ALA A 164 -16.48 15.01 6.16
CA ALA A 164 -15.88 16.21 6.72
C ALA A 164 -15.70 16.08 8.24
N SER A 165 -14.76 16.85 8.80
CA SER A 165 -14.51 16.93 10.24
C SER A 165 -15.59 17.67 11.02
N VAL A 166 -16.53 18.32 10.32
CA VAL A 166 -17.62 19.11 10.89
C VAL A 166 -18.94 18.78 10.19
N THR A 167 -20.05 18.95 10.90
CA THR A 167 -21.40 18.80 10.36
C THR A 167 -21.84 20.11 9.70
N ALA A 168 -22.31 20.04 8.46
CA ALA A 168 -22.82 21.21 7.73
C ALA A 168 -24.04 21.80 8.47
N ASN A 169 -24.11 23.11 8.52
CA ASN A 169 -25.22 23.87 9.12
C ASN A 169 -26.09 24.57 8.06
N ALA A 170 -25.92 24.22 6.82
CA ALA A 170 -26.73 24.60 5.67
C ALA A 170 -26.50 23.62 4.52
N SER A 171 -27.50 23.48 3.65
CA SER A 171 -27.32 22.74 2.39
C SER A 171 -26.70 23.65 1.34
N ASP A 172 -25.72 23.12 0.63
CA ASP A 172 -25.07 23.76 -0.50
C ASP A 172 -24.89 22.77 -1.65
N SER A 173 -25.12 23.20 -2.87
CA SER A 173 -25.09 22.35 -4.06
C SER A 173 -24.11 22.89 -5.08
N GLY A 174 -22.88 22.53 -4.91
CA GLY A 174 -22.06 22.55 -6.07
C GLY A 174 -21.09 23.68 -6.23
N ASP A 175 -20.42 23.99 -5.19
CA ASP A 175 -19.31 24.89 -5.45
C ASP A 175 -18.03 24.46 -4.72
N GLY A 176 -17.41 25.30 -3.99
CA GLY A 176 -16.04 25.18 -3.53
C GLY A 176 -15.11 25.97 -4.45
N GLY A 177 -15.67 26.66 -5.47
CA GLY A 177 -14.92 27.53 -6.40
C GLY A 177 -14.40 26.82 -7.64
N ALA A 178 -13.94 27.64 -8.61
CA ALA A 178 -13.48 27.18 -9.93
C ALA A 178 -12.00 26.75 -9.98
N SER A 179 -11.27 26.81 -8.87
CA SER A 179 -9.82 26.55 -8.82
C SER A 179 -9.45 25.34 -7.97
N ILE A 180 -10.41 24.44 -7.74
CA ILE A 180 -10.18 23.23 -6.96
C ILE A 180 -9.20 22.34 -7.71
N VAL A 181 -8.14 21.93 -7.03
CA VAL A 181 -7.24 20.88 -7.48
C VAL A 181 -7.50 19.64 -6.64
N ALA A 182 -7.84 18.54 -7.27
CA ALA A 182 -8.01 17.24 -6.62
C ALA A 182 -6.88 16.30 -7.06
N VAL A 183 -6.13 15.78 -6.09
CA VAL A 183 -4.98 14.91 -6.28
C VAL A 183 -5.33 13.53 -5.77
N TYR A 184 -5.52 12.59 -6.69
CA TYR A 184 -5.93 11.23 -6.41
C TYR A 184 -4.72 10.32 -6.28
N GLN A 185 -4.62 9.62 -5.14
CA GLN A 185 -3.63 8.59 -4.95
C GLN A 185 -3.99 7.33 -5.75
N ILE A 186 -3.05 6.41 -5.89
CA ILE A 186 -3.32 5.12 -6.52
C ILE A 186 -4.38 4.35 -5.74
N ASN A 187 -5.19 3.57 -6.45
CA ASN A 187 -6.21 2.74 -5.83
C ASN A 187 -5.58 1.78 -4.81
N ILE A 188 -6.16 1.72 -3.62
CA ILE A 188 -5.61 0.92 -2.51
C ILE A 188 -5.93 -0.57 -2.60
N GLY A 189 -6.94 -0.96 -3.36
CA GLY A 189 -7.46 -2.33 -3.36
C GLY A 189 -8.23 -2.67 -2.08
N LEU A 190 -8.50 -3.93 -1.85
CA LEU A 190 -9.25 -4.39 -0.68
C LEU A 190 -8.33 -4.62 0.53
N ASP A 191 -8.83 -4.27 1.71
CA ASP A 191 -8.19 -4.62 2.99
C ASP A 191 -8.26 -6.13 3.24
N THR A 192 -9.36 -6.75 2.84
CA THR A 192 -9.61 -8.18 2.97
C THR A 192 -10.12 -8.74 1.66
N VAL A 193 -9.75 -9.98 1.36
CA VAL A 193 -10.33 -10.69 0.21
C VAL A 193 -11.67 -11.28 0.62
N VAL A 194 -12.74 -10.87 -0.06
CA VAL A 194 -14.04 -11.53 0.04
C VAL A 194 -14.14 -12.52 -1.11
N LEU A 195 -14.22 -13.82 -0.80
CA LEU A 195 -14.41 -14.86 -1.79
C LEU A 195 -15.75 -14.65 -2.48
N GLY A 196 -15.73 -14.55 -3.81
CA GLY A 196 -16.91 -14.28 -4.62
C GLY A 196 -17.88 -15.43 -4.77
N SER A 197 -17.37 -16.67 -4.69
CA SER A 197 -18.17 -17.88 -4.85
C SER A 197 -17.62 -19.01 -3.99
N GLY A 198 -18.46 -19.94 -3.60
CA GLY A 198 -18.10 -21.13 -2.82
C GLY A 198 -18.68 -21.13 -1.40
N TRP A 199 -18.41 -22.21 -0.66
CA TRP A 199 -18.84 -22.37 0.72
C TRP A 199 -18.15 -21.31 1.61
N GLY A 200 -18.93 -20.49 2.30
CA GLY A 200 -18.45 -19.40 3.12
C GLY A 200 -18.29 -18.05 2.40
N ALA A 201 -18.68 -17.96 1.13
CA ALA A 201 -18.68 -16.70 0.38
C ALA A 201 -19.92 -15.85 0.73
N GLY A 202 -19.80 -15.06 1.80
CA GLY A 202 -20.85 -14.11 2.22
C GLY A 202 -21.92 -14.71 3.12
N VAL A 203 -23.01 -13.97 3.31
CA VAL A 203 -24.12 -14.36 4.19
C VAL A 203 -25.07 -15.37 3.54
N TRP A 204 -25.70 -16.23 4.36
CA TRP A 204 -26.76 -17.12 3.92
C TRP A 204 -27.95 -16.32 3.39
N GLY A 205 -28.54 -16.78 2.27
CA GLY A 205 -29.66 -16.09 1.63
C GLY A 205 -29.24 -15.04 0.57
N ARG A 206 -27.99 -15.02 0.19
CA ARG A 206 -27.46 -14.16 -0.85
C ARG A 206 -27.78 -14.74 -2.24
N GLY A 207 -28.74 -14.11 -2.92
CA GLY A 207 -29.19 -14.52 -4.24
C GLY A 207 -30.25 -15.67 -4.22
N THR A 208 -30.69 -16.07 -5.39
CA THR A 208 -31.61 -17.18 -5.59
C THR A 208 -30.87 -18.52 -5.65
N TRP A 209 -31.55 -19.62 -5.34
CA TRP A 209 -31.02 -20.98 -5.51
C TRP A 209 -30.47 -21.15 -6.92
N SER A 210 -29.23 -21.65 -7.03
CA SER A 210 -28.55 -21.89 -8.31
C SER A 210 -27.92 -20.66 -9.01
N SER A 211 -28.02 -19.45 -8.44
CA SER A 211 -27.28 -18.31 -8.95
C SER A 211 -26.00 -18.08 -8.14
N ALA A 212 -24.89 -17.83 -8.86
CA ALA A 212 -23.67 -17.38 -8.22
C ALA A 212 -23.95 -16.05 -7.49
N ALA A 213 -23.35 -15.85 -6.33
CA ALA A 213 -23.39 -14.55 -5.70
C ALA A 213 -22.79 -13.53 -6.68
N ASP A 214 -23.53 -12.46 -6.92
CA ASP A 214 -23.06 -11.36 -7.77
C ASP A 214 -21.90 -10.68 -7.04
N VAL A 215 -20.69 -10.96 -7.47
CA VAL A 215 -19.48 -10.35 -6.93
C VAL A 215 -19.23 -9.13 -7.78
N THR A 216 -19.74 -8.03 -7.32
CA THR A 216 -19.60 -6.72 -7.97
C THR A 216 -18.18 -6.12 -7.90
N VAL A 217 -17.18 -6.90 -7.51
CA VAL A 217 -15.79 -6.45 -7.51
C VAL A 217 -14.94 -7.40 -8.36
N PRO A 218 -15.00 -7.29 -9.70
CA PRO A 218 -14.12 -8.07 -10.57
C PRO A 218 -12.66 -7.66 -10.30
N GLY A 219 -11.85 -8.61 -9.89
CA GLY A 219 -10.41 -8.44 -9.87
C GLY A 219 -9.83 -7.64 -8.69
N ALA A 220 -10.64 -7.24 -7.70
CA ALA A 220 -10.09 -6.63 -6.51
C ALA A 220 -9.29 -7.65 -5.70
N THR A 221 -7.99 -7.52 -5.74
CA THR A 221 -7.06 -8.34 -4.96
C THR A 221 -6.72 -7.66 -3.64
N LEU A 222 -6.37 -8.48 -2.65
CA LEU A 222 -5.80 -7.98 -1.40
C LEU A 222 -4.60 -7.07 -1.71
N ARG A 223 -4.54 -5.89 -1.12
CA ARG A 223 -3.40 -4.99 -1.25
C ARG A 223 -2.15 -5.64 -0.66
N LEU A 224 -1.25 -6.05 -1.52
CA LEU A 224 0.07 -6.55 -1.18
C LEU A 224 1.12 -5.72 -1.91
N TRP A 225 2.21 -5.44 -1.24
CA TRP A 225 3.34 -4.72 -1.77
C TRP A 225 4.54 -5.61 -1.90
N SER A 226 5.27 -5.49 -2.99
CA SER A 226 6.66 -5.92 -3.11
C SER A 226 7.54 -4.69 -3.24
N GLN A 227 8.69 -4.73 -2.64
CA GLN A 227 9.62 -3.60 -2.62
C GLN A 227 11.05 -4.09 -2.45
N ASP A 228 11.98 -3.37 -3.04
CA ASP A 228 13.40 -3.62 -2.91
C ASP A 228 14.20 -2.36 -3.25
N ASN A 229 15.41 -2.22 -2.72
CA ASN A 229 16.23 -1.05 -3.00
C ASN A 229 17.05 -1.22 -4.28
N PHE A 230 17.10 -0.16 -5.07
CA PHE A 230 17.93 -0.04 -6.26
C PHE A 230 19.05 0.97 -5.97
N GLY A 231 20.12 0.50 -5.33
CA GLY A 231 21.10 1.38 -4.74
C GLY A 231 20.53 2.09 -3.50
N GLU A 232 20.47 3.42 -3.52
CA GLU A 232 19.85 4.22 -2.45
C GLU A 232 18.34 4.41 -2.65
N ASP A 233 17.87 4.26 -3.90
CA ASP A 233 16.49 4.45 -4.30
C ASP A 233 15.63 3.22 -4.00
N LEU A 234 14.32 3.37 -4.08
CA LEU A 234 13.37 2.29 -3.84
C LEU A 234 12.54 2.00 -5.08
N VAL A 235 12.47 0.72 -5.45
CA VAL A 235 11.49 0.19 -6.41
C VAL A 235 10.41 -0.53 -5.62
N PHE A 236 9.16 -0.22 -5.86
CA PHE A 236 8.05 -0.88 -5.19
C PHE A 236 6.87 -1.06 -6.15
N ASN A 237 6.05 -2.04 -5.86
CA ASN A 237 4.95 -2.44 -6.73
C ASN A 237 3.75 -2.85 -5.89
N VAL A 238 2.58 -2.51 -6.36
CA VAL A 238 1.32 -3.07 -5.90
C VAL A 238 1.04 -4.33 -6.70
N ARG A 239 0.76 -5.45 -6.04
CA ARG A 239 0.43 -6.71 -6.70
C ARG A 239 -0.69 -6.53 -7.72
N GLY A 240 -0.41 -6.89 -8.98
CA GLY A 240 -1.32 -6.71 -10.09
C GLY A 240 -1.53 -5.24 -10.48
N GLY A 241 -0.60 -4.38 -10.15
CA GLY A 241 -0.60 -2.96 -10.49
C GLY A 241 0.75 -2.50 -11.06
N ALA A 242 0.92 -1.19 -11.16
CA ALA A 242 2.12 -0.59 -11.72
C ALA A 242 3.35 -0.75 -10.82
N ILE A 243 4.52 -0.57 -11.40
CA ILE A 243 5.79 -0.48 -10.71
C ILE A 243 6.07 1.00 -10.45
N TYR A 244 6.54 1.32 -9.26
CA TYR A 244 6.85 2.68 -8.84
C TYR A 244 8.32 2.79 -8.46
N TYR A 245 8.83 3.99 -8.63
CA TYR A 245 10.21 4.35 -8.31
C TYR A 245 10.20 5.56 -7.38
N TRP A 246 10.97 5.50 -6.33
CA TRP A 246 11.21 6.62 -5.43
C TRP A 246 12.70 6.93 -5.39
N ASP A 247 13.06 8.16 -5.71
CA ASP A 247 14.42 8.68 -5.77
C ASP A 247 14.81 9.27 -4.42
N ALA A 248 15.78 8.67 -3.77
CA ALA A 248 16.26 9.11 -2.46
C ALA A 248 16.88 10.51 -2.50
N SER A 249 17.44 10.91 -3.63
CA SER A 249 18.08 12.23 -3.79
C SER A 249 17.10 13.40 -3.71
N VAL A 250 15.82 13.15 -4.03
CA VAL A 250 14.74 14.16 -3.96
C VAL A 250 14.21 14.33 -2.53
N GLY A 251 14.46 13.34 -1.67
CA GLY A 251 14.10 13.38 -0.26
C GLY A 251 12.72 12.77 0.04
N THR A 252 12.46 12.58 1.35
CA THR A 252 11.28 11.86 1.86
C THR A 252 9.95 12.60 1.68
N SER A 253 9.97 13.88 1.33
CA SER A 253 8.77 14.66 1.00
C SER A 253 8.22 14.38 -0.40
N SER A 254 9.01 13.71 -1.25
CA SER A 254 8.62 13.38 -2.62
C SER A 254 7.90 12.06 -2.68
N ARG A 255 6.85 11.99 -3.48
CA ARG A 255 6.09 10.76 -3.69
C ARG A 255 6.77 9.85 -4.71
N GLY A 256 6.52 8.56 -4.58
CA GLY A 256 6.89 7.60 -5.63
C GLY A 256 6.20 7.92 -6.94
N VAL A 257 6.90 7.73 -8.06
CA VAL A 257 6.38 7.96 -9.40
C VAL A 257 6.22 6.64 -10.14
N ASN A 258 5.26 6.58 -11.06
CA ASN A 258 5.15 5.40 -11.92
C ASN A 258 6.43 5.29 -12.76
N ILE A 259 7.08 4.14 -12.72
CA ILE A 259 8.33 3.92 -13.44
C ILE A 259 8.18 4.19 -14.94
N THR A 260 7.00 3.94 -15.51
CA THR A 260 6.72 4.20 -16.94
C THR A 260 6.66 5.69 -17.29
N SER A 261 6.56 6.59 -16.32
CA SER A 261 6.60 8.04 -16.54
C SER A 261 8.02 8.61 -16.59
N LEU A 262 9.01 7.81 -16.23
CA LEU A 262 10.41 8.24 -16.27
C LEU A 262 10.94 8.26 -17.72
N THR A 263 11.98 9.03 -17.95
CA THR A 263 12.58 9.21 -19.26
C THR A 263 13.19 7.90 -19.81
N ASN A 264 13.06 7.67 -21.11
CA ASN A 264 13.59 6.50 -21.82
C ASN A 264 13.09 5.16 -21.25
N ASN A 265 11.81 5.08 -20.96
CA ASN A 265 11.21 3.98 -20.26
C ASN A 265 10.60 2.93 -21.21
N SER A 266 10.90 1.67 -20.94
CA SER A 266 10.28 0.51 -21.56
C SER A 266 9.82 -0.54 -20.54
N ALA A 267 9.65 -0.10 -19.27
CA ALA A 267 9.24 -0.95 -18.16
C ALA A 267 7.82 -1.51 -18.34
N PRO A 268 7.52 -2.65 -17.71
CA PRO A 268 6.16 -3.18 -17.67
C PRO A 268 5.18 -2.19 -17.02
N ASN A 269 3.97 -2.12 -17.58
CA ASN A 269 2.89 -1.30 -17.02
C ASN A 269 2.21 -1.94 -15.81
N ILE A 270 2.35 -3.26 -15.67
CA ILE A 270 1.70 -4.05 -14.63
C ILE A 270 2.62 -5.21 -14.23
N ALA A 271 2.68 -5.52 -12.95
CA ALA A 271 3.42 -6.67 -12.42
C ALA A 271 2.75 -7.23 -11.16
N ASN A 272 2.97 -8.51 -10.87
CA ASN A 272 2.55 -9.11 -9.61
C ASN A 272 3.56 -8.87 -8.49
N GLN A 273 4.84 -8.83 -8.83
CA GLN A 273 5.93 -8.67 -7.88
C GLN A 273 7.16 -8.08 -8.55
N VAL A 274 7.92 -7.32 -7.79
CA VAL A 274 9.25 -6.83 -8.19
C VAL A 274 10.28 -7.21 -7.15
N LEU A 275 11.52 -7.37 -7.61
CA LEU A 275 12.70 -7.45 -6.76
C LEU A 275 13.91 -6.86 -7.52
N VAL A 276 14.97 -6.56 -6.82
CA VAL A 276 16.23 -6.07 -7.37
C VAL A 276 17.34 -7.10 -7.14
N SER A 277 18.11 -7.41 -8.19
CA SER A 277 19.32 -8.19 -8.05
C SER A 277 20.42 -7.30 -7.48
N GLU A 278 20.83 -7.52 -6.23
CA GLU A 278 21.89 -6.72 -5.60
C GLU A 278 23.23 -6.80 -6.33
N ARG A 279 23.55 -7.97 -6.88
CA ARG A 279 24.82 -8.21 -7.53
C ARG A 279 24.96 -7.50 -8.87
N ASP A 280 23.94 -7.60 -9.69
CA ASP A 280 23.99 -7.17 -11.09
C ASP A 280 23.10 -5.94 -11.35
N ARG A 281 22.39 -5.47 -10.33
CA ARG A 281 21.50 -4.30 -10.34
C ARG A 281 20.48 -4.32 -11.48
N HIS A 282 19.81 -5.45 -11.65
CA HIS A 282 18.63 -5.57 -12.48
C HIS A 282 17.38 -5.42 -11.61
N VAL A 283 16.41 -4.67 -12.09
CA VAL A 283 15.05 -4.74 -11.56
C VAL A 283 14.34 -5.87 -12.27
N ILE A 284 13.76 -6.81 -11.55
CA ILE A 284 13.10 -8.00 -12.09
C ILE A 284 11.60 -7.90 -11.77
N ALA A 285 10.75 -8.04 -12.78
CA ALA A 285 9.31 -8.03 -12.66
C ALA A 285 8.73 -9.42 -13.00
N PHE A 286 7.91 -9.93 -12.10
CA PHE A 286 7.26 -11.24 -12.24
C PHE A 286 5.78 -11.05 -12.54
N GLY A 287 5.24 -11.90 -13.44
CA GLY A 287 3.86 -11.86 -13.83
C GLY A 287 3.47 -10.48 -14.38
N CYS A 288 4.24 -9.98 -15.30
CA CYS A 288 4.09 -8.67 -15.91
C CYS A 288 3.51 -8.77 -17.33
N ASN A 289 3.24 -7.63 -17.96
CA ASN A 289 2.95 -7.64 -19.40
C ASN A 289 4.24 -7.90 -20.19
N PRO A 290 4.22 -8.75 -21.22
CA PRO A 290 5.35 -8.94 -22.11
C PRO A 290 5.66 -7.65 -22.89
N GLU A 291 6.85 -7.54 -23.44
CA GLU A 291 7.25 -6.41 -24.29
C GLU A 291 6.37 -6.36 -25.54
N PHE A 292 6.16 -7.54 -26.14
CA PHE A 292 5.33 -7.70 -27.33
C PHE A 292 4.26 -8.77 -27.10
N GLY A 293 3.08 -8.55 -27.63
CA GLY A 293 2.02 -9.56 -27.69
C GLY A 293 2.30 -10.63 -28.74
N SER A 294 1.39 -11.61 -28.82
CA SER A 294 1.48 -12.69 -29.83
C SER A 294 1.40 -12.20 -31.29
N ASP A 295 0.95 -10.97 -31.48
CA ASP A 295 0.86 -10.27 -32.77
C ASP A 295 2.12 -9.45 -33.09
N GLY A 296 3.13 -9.46 -32.20
CA GLY A 296 4.37 -8.70 -32.35
C GLY A 296 4.26 -7.20 -32.02
N ASN A 297 3.10 -6.76 -31.51
CA ASN A 297 2.91 -5.37 -31.09
C ASN A 297 3.10 -5.21 -29.56
N PRO A 298 3.50 -4.02 -29.07
CA PRO A 298 3.54 -3.74 -27.65
C PRO A 298 2.20 -4.01 -26.98
N THR A 299 2.20 -4.68 -25.84
CA THR A 299 0.99 -5.04 -25.13
C THR A 299 1.02 -4.61 -23.66
N THR A 300 -0.12 -4.21 -23.15
CA THR A 300 -0.34 -3.92 -21.73
C THR A 300 -1.06 -5.06 -21.00
N VAL A 301 -1.37 -6.14 -21.73
CA VAL A 301 -2.06 -7.29 -21.15
C VAL A 301 -1.09 -8.10 -20.29
N GLN A 302 -1.44 -8.25 -19.02
CA GLN A 302 -0.64 -9.02 -18.08
C GLN A 302 -0.65 -10.52 -18.41
N ASP A 303 0.52 -11.14 -18.35
CA ASP A 303 0.67 -12.60 -18.36
C ASP A 303 1.37 -13.04 -17.07
N PRO A 304 0.71 -13.84 -16.23
CA PRO A 304 1.26 -14.29 -14.96
C PRO A 304 2.55 -15.12 -15.05
N LEU A 305 2.86 -15.65 -16.21
CA LEU A 305 4.04 -16.49 -16.46
C LEU A 305 5.25 -15.69 -17.01
N VAL A 306 5.04 -14.44 -17.41
CA VAL A 306 6.09 -13.59 -17.96
C VAL A 306 6.97 -13.03 -16.84
N ILE A 307 8.28 -13.11 -17.06
CA ILE A 307 9.30 -12.46 -16.25
C ILE A 307 10.07 -11.53 -17.19
N ARG A 308 10.22 -10.28 -16.79
CA ARG A 308 11.08 -9.31 -17.47
C ARG A 308 12.07 -8.72 -16.48
N PHE A 309 13.20 -8.32 -16.98
CA PHE A 309 14.21 -7.63 -16.18
C PHE A 309 14.81 -6.45 -16.93
N SER A 310 15.16 -5.42 -16.19
CA SER A 310 15.77 -4.21 -16.73
C SER A 310 17.23 -4.48 -17.18
N SER A 311 17.78 -3.59 -17.97
CA SER A 311 19.22 -3.58 -18.24
C SER A 311 20.00 -3.36 -16.93
N GLN A 312 21.21 -3.89 -16.89
CA GLN A 312 22.11 -3.73 -15.75
C GLN A 312 22.29 -2.24 -15.41
N GLU A 313 22.22 -1.92 -14.10
CA GLU A 313 22.36 -0.56 -13.56
C GLU A 313 21.34 0.45 -14.10
N SER A 314 20.25 -0.01 -14.70
CA SER A 314 19.17 0.85 -15.19
C SER A 314 17.83 0.36 -14.70
N ALA A 315 17.08 1.21 -14.00
CA ALA A 315 15.72 0.91 -13.59
C ALA A 315 14.69 1.12 -14.72
N THR A 316 15.04 1.82 -15.79
CA THR A 316 14.11 2.27 -16.83
C THR A 316 14.26 1.59 -18.19
N ASP A 317 15.42 1.01 -18.48
CA ASP A 317 15.68 0.33 -19.77
C ASP A 317 15.33 -1.15 -19.66
N TRP A 318 14.17 -1.52 -20.20
CA TRP A 318 13.61 -2.88 -20.21
C TRP A 318 13.43 -3.44 -21.62
N GLN A 319 13.81 -2.67 -22.62
CA GLN A 319 13.70 -3.10 -24.00
C GLN A 319 14.85 -4.05 -24.34
N THR A 320 14.52 -5.24 -24.82
CA THR A 320 15.52 -6.21 -25.26
C THR A 320 16.23 -5.72 -26.52
N ARG A 321 17.53 -5.48 -26.44
CA ARG A 321 18.38 -5.02 -27.53
C ARG A 321 19.75 -5.73 -27.52
N PRO A 322 20.46 -5.81 -28.67
CA PRO A 322 21.79 -6.44 -28.73
C PRO A 322 22.87 -5.72 -27.92
N ASP A 323 22.67 -4.47 -27.56
CA ASP A 323 23.61 -3.58 -26.88
C ASP A 323 23.34 -3.41 -25.39
N ASN A 324 22.30 -4.07 -24.84
CA ASN A 324 21.97 -4.05 -23.42
C ASN A 324 21.78 -5.46 -22.86
N THR A 325 21.49 -5.52 -21.56
CA THR A 325 21.31 -6.78 -20.82
C THR A 325 19.85 -6.99 -20.36
N ALA A 326 18.90 -6.22 -20.89
CA ALA A 326 17.49 -6.39 -20.59
C ALA A 326 16.90 -7.64 -21.23
N GLY A 327 15.85 -8.22 -20.61
CA GLY A 327 15.15 -9.39 -21.11
C GLY A 327 13.81 -9.68 -20.46
#